data_c61ea4d48b417ee2113b263f8e241342
#
_entry.id   c61ea4d48b417ee2113b263f8e241342
#
_cell.length_a   1.000
_cell.length_b   1.000
_cell.length_c   1.000
_cell.angle_alpha   90.00
_cell.angle_beta   90.00
_cell.angle_gamma   90.00
#
_symmetry.space_group_name_H-M   'P 1'
#
loop_
_entity.id
_entity.type
_entity.pdbx_description
1 polymer ?
#
loop_
_entity_poly.entity_id
_entity_poly.type
_entity_poly.pdbx_seq_one_letter_code
_entity_poly.pdbx_strand_id
1 'polypeptide(L)'
;EVLQHPPYGPKDGNIYVGNLRGAQATDIYTCRGDGTGEDYTPTFTQHGFRYAEVTGLGAPLMPDQIRAVEMHTALSQPSAVEFGTPLLNKIQHAVLWGQKSNVMSVPTDCPQRDERRGWTGDAALTAEEALYNYGMGAVYSHWLDVFADDQAPNGGSNDFVPALGGGEGAPNWQSAFPTLIWGLLTYYGDGTMATKHFDALGKYYDNLEAEYNSTGAKGFRTGYGDWVVPPPHPMGDKHLIGMFALLHDLQMGEAIFAAVPSRAEAAARRARLASLHARAAADFHTTFYDAAKGYYGSGLQTEQSMPLYL
;
A
#
# COMPACT_ATOMS: atom_id res chain seq x y z
N GLU A 1 -1.39 19.52 2.99
CA GLU A 1 -1.50 20.97 2.88
C GLU A 1 -0.34 21.66 3.55
N VAL A 2 0.00 22.82 3.03
CA VAL A 2 1.03 23.70 3.56
C VAL A 2 0.55 25.13 3.46
N LEU A 3 1.13 26.02 4.24
CA LEU A 3 0.92 27.45 4.04
C LEU A 3 1.63 27.88 2.75
N GLN A 4 1.03 28.81 2.02
CA GLN A 4 1.60 29.35 0.78
C GLN A 4 2.96 30.01 1.06
N HIS A 5 3.94 29.63 0.29
CA HIS A 5 5.24 30.27 0.20
C HIS A 5 5.90 29.90 -1.15
N PRO A 6 6.87 30.67 -1.66
CA PRO A 6 7.56 30.29 -2.88
C PRO A 6 8.18 28.89 -2.80
N PRO A 7 8.07 28.03 -3.85
CA PRO A 7 7.47 28.33 -5.16
C PRO A 7 5.95 28.10 -5.24
N TYR A 8 5.27 27.74 -4.14
CA TYR A 8 3.86 27.32 -4.11
C TYR A 8 2.89 28.47 -3.79
N GLY A 9 3.23 29.67 -4.13
CA GLY A 9 2.46 30.89 -3.91
C GLY A 9 3.22 31.94 -3.13
N PRO A 10 2.60 33.11 -2.92
CA PRO A 10 3.19 34.16 -2.12
C PRO A 10 3.31 33.76 -0.65
N LYS A 11 4.26 34.36 0.06
CA LYS A 11 4.41 34.11 1.51
C LYS A 11 3.42 34.99 2.30
N ASP A 12 2.13 34.67 2.20
CA ASP A 12 1.03 35.43 2.80
C ASP A 12 0.30 34.71 3.94
N GLY A 13 0.65 33.45 4.18
CA GLY A 13 0.04 32.63 5.23
C GLY A 13 -1.29 31.97 4.83
N ASN A 14 -1.76 32.13 3.62
CA ASN A 14 -2.94 31.41 3.13
C ASN A 14 -2.66 29.91 2.96
N ILE A 15 -3.71 29.11 2.93
CA ILE A 15 -3.58 27.66 2.73
C ILE A 15 -3.32 27.36 1.25
N TYR A 16 -2.30 26.54 0.98
CA TYR A 16 -2.07 25.98 -0.35
C TYR A 16 -2.94 24.73 -0.56
N VAL A 17 -3.81 24.77 -1.55
CA VAL A 17 -4.79 23.69 -1.83
C VAL A 17 -4.51 22.92 -3.13
N GLY A 18 -3.49 23.28 -3.89
CA GLY A 18 -3.18 22.64 -5.18
C GLY A 18 -2.85 21.15 -5.06
N ASN A 19 -2.35 20.70 -3.90
CA ASN A 19 -2.08 19.28 -3.60
C ASN A 19 -3.34 18.47 -3.26
N LEU A 20 -4.50 19.09 -3.11
CA LEU A 20 -5.78 18.42 -2.91
C LEU A 20 -6.37 17.92 -4.24
N ARG A 21 -5.80 18.30 -5.38
CA ARG A 21 -6.32 18.01 -6.73
C ARG A 21 -7.75 18.51 -6.89
N GLY A 22 -8.73 17.61 -7.12
CA GLY A 22 -10.15 17.93 -7.25
C GLY A 22 -10.92 17.94 -5.91
N ALA A 23 -10.31 17.52 -4.80
CA ALA A 23 -10.99 17.53 -3.50
C ALA A 23 -11.20 18.96 -3.01
N GLN A 24 -12.45 19.35 -2.79
CA GLN A 24 -12.77 20.71 -2.34
C GLN A 24 -12.47 20.93 -0.86
N ALA A 25 -12.47 19.88 -0.03
CA ALA A 25 -12.15 19.91 1.40
C ALA A 25 -12.74 21.13 2.14
N THR A 26 -14.01 21.44 1.85
CA THR A 26 -14.73 22.60 2.36
C THR A 26 -16.09 22.16 2.90
N ASP A 27 -16.36 22.47 4.15
CA ASP A 27 -17.65 22.27 4.78
C ASP A 27 -18.34 23.61 4.94
N ILE A 28 -19.61 23.68 4.64
CA ILE A 28 -20.44 24.89 4.74
C ILE A 28 -21.57 24.64 5.74
N TYR A 29 -21.64 25.50 6.75
CA TYR A 29 -22.70 25.46 7.73
C TYR A 29 -23.49 26.75 7.75
N THR A 30 -24.82 26.65 7.69
CA THR A 30 -25.71 27.80 7.81
C THR A 30 -26.34 27.81 9.19
N CYS A 31 -26.01 28.82 9.98
CA CYS A 31 -26.58 28.99 11.31
C CYS A 31 -28.10 29.27 11.25
N ARG A 32 -28.83 28.81 12.26
CA ARG A 32 -30.28 29.06 12.41
C ARG A 32 -30.60 30.54 12.59
N GLY A 33 -29.68 31.29 13.19
CA GLY A 33 -29.84 32.71 13.43
C GLY A 33 -30.82 33.07 14.56
N ASP A 34 -31.10 32.16 15.47
CA ASP A 34 -32.02 32.36 16.59
C ASP A 34 -31.34 32.96 17.84
N GLY A 35 -30.06 33.30 17.76
CA GLY A 35 -29.30 33.87 18.85
C GLY A 35 -28.83 32.86 19.92
N THR A 36 -29.13 31.58 19.75
CA THR A 36 -28.60 30.52 20.64
C THR A 36 -27.27 29.99 20.10
N GLY A 37 -26.44 29.41 20.98
CA GLY A 37 -25.21 28.74 20.58
C GLY A 37 -25.53 27.47 19.75
N GLU A 38 -24.69 27.20 18.76
CA GLU A 38 -24.79 26.04 17.90
C GLU A 38 -23.45 25.31 17.84
N ASP A 39 -23.49 23.98 17.94
CA ASP A 39 -22.36 23.10 17.69
C ASP A 39 -22.54 22.42 16.34
N TYR A 40 -21.49 22.43 15.51
CA TYR A 40 -21.51 21.77 14.21
C TYR A 40 -20.35 20.78 14.12
N THR A 41 -20.65 19.57 13.68
CA THR A 41 -19.69 18.55 13.31
C THR A 41 -20.10 17.96 11.95
N PRO A 42 -19.21 17.97 10.93
CA PRO A 42 -19.51 17.30 9.67
C PRO A 42 -19.83 15.82 9.86
N THR A 43 -20.79 15.30 9.10
CA THR A 43 -21.18 13.89 9.11
C THR A 43 -20.96 13.25 7.75
N PHE A 44 -20.57 11.98 7.73
CA PHE A 44 -20.26 11.20 6.52
C PHE A 44 -19.17 11.79 5.64
N THR A 45 -18.29 12.63 6.20
CA THR A 45 -17.13 13.18 5.53
C THR A 45 -15.95 13.26 6.50
N GLN A 46 -14.75 13.23 5.93
CA GLN A 46 -13.49 13.40 6.66
C GLN A 46 -12.49 14.14 5.79
N HIS A 47 -11.57 14.85 6.42
CA HIS A 47 -10.50 15.56 5.77
C HIS A 47 -9.16 15.21 6.42
N GLY A 48 -8.15 14.93 5.61
CA GLY A 48 -6.76 14.93 6.07
C GLY A 48 -6.22 16.35 5.98
N PHE A 49 -5.85 16.98 7.10
CA PHE A 49 -5.43 18.37 7.11
C PHE A 49 -4.40 18.68 8.21
N ARG A 50 -3.66 19.73 7.99
CA ARG A 50 -2.77 20.33 8.98
C ARG A 50 -3.23 21.74 9.38
N TYR A 51 -3.99 22.41 8.52
CA TYR A 51 -4.48 23.78 8.69
C TYR A 51 -5.96 23.82 8.33
N ALA A 52 -6.70 24.61 9.07
CA ALA A 52 -8.10 24.91 8.78
C ALA A 52 -8.29 26.42 8.73
N GLU A 53 -8.97 26.88 7.70
CA GLU A 53 -9.39 28.27 7.54
C GLU A 53 -10.90 28.36 7.79
N VAL A 54 -11.31 29.26 8.64
CA VAL A 54 -12.72 29.51 8.94
C VAL A 54 -13.10 30.91 8.55
N THR A 55 -14.14 31.05 7.75
CA THR A 55 -14.64 32.32 7.23
C THR A 55 -16.12 32.50 7.54
N GLY A 56 -16.65 33.72 7.33
CA GLY A 56 -18.07 34.02 7.50
C GLY A 56 -18.51 34.30 8.94
N LEU A 57 -17.59 34.40 9.88
CA LEU A 57 -17.90 34.77 11.28
C LEU A 57 -17.79 36.27 11.48
N GLY A 58 -18.62 36.80 12.39
CA GLY A 58 -18.59 38.22 12.76
C GLY A 58 -17.39 38.62 13.64
N ALA A 59 -16.67 37.67 14.20
CA ALA A 59 -15.48 37.84 15.01
C ALA A 59 -14.52 36.66 14.82
N PRO A 60 -13.20 36.81 15.09
CA PRO A 60 -12.25 35.72 15.07
C PRO A 60 -12.66 34.61 16.07
N LEU A 61 -12.45 33.33 15.65
CA LEU A 61 -12.64 32.18 16.53
C LEU A 61 -11.70 32.22 17.74
N MET A 62 -12.23 31.89 18.89
CA MET A 62 -11.44 31.57 20.05
C MET A 62 -10.99 30.11 20.03
N PRO A 63 -9.83 29.75 20.64
CA PRO A 63 -9.31 28.38 20.62
C PRO A 63 -10.25 27.30 21.19
N ASP A 64 -11.15 27.65 22.07
CA ASP A 64 -12.15 26.77 22.70
C ASP A 64 -13.41 26.55 21.82
N GLN A 65 -13.54 27.33 20.75
CA GLN A 65 -14.67 27.24 19.81
C GLN A 65 -14.40 26.31 18.60
N ILE A 66 -13.21 25.78 18.50
CA ILE A 66 -12.87 24.83 17.43
C ILE A 66 -12.11 23.63 18.00
N ARG A 67 -12.46 22.43 17.51
CA ARG A 67 -11.80 21.19 17.88
C ARG A 67 -11.52 20.36 16.66
N ALA A 68 -10.30 19.83 16.55
CA ALA A 68 -10.00 18.77 15.59
C ALA A 68 -10.42 17.42 16.21
N VAL A 69 -11.15 16.62 15.45
CA VAL A 69 -11.56 15.27 15.85
C VAL A 69 -10.78 14.28 15.00
N GLU A 70 -9.99 13.45 15.69
CA GLU A 70 -9.28 12.35 15.05
C GLU A 70 -10.26 11.22 14.73
N MET A 71 -10.22 10.74 13.47
CA MET A 71 -11.07 9.66 13.01
C MET A 71 -10.27 8.68 12.15
N HIS A 72 -10.29 7.41 12.50
CA HIS A 72 -9.64 6.31 11.80
C HIS A 72 -10.25 4.97 12.23
N THR A 73 -9.92 3.89 11.52
CA THR A 73 -10.24 2.53 12.01
C THR A 73 -9.56 2.31 13.36
N ALA A 74 -10.27 1.73 14.31
CA ALA A 74 -9.75 1.46 15.65
C ALA A 74 -8.56 0.48 15.56
N LEU A 75 -7.36 0.99 15.74
CA LEU A 75 -6.12 0.24 15.75
C LEU A 75 -5.56 0.22 17.18
N SER A 76 -5.25 -0.95 17.70
CA SER A 76 -4.44 -1.06 18.91
C SER A 76 -2.98 -0.73 18.55
N GLN A 77 -2.27 -0.09 19.46
CA GLN A 77 -0.83 0.15 19.36
C GLN A 77 -0.13 -0.65 20.46
N PRO A 78 0.21 -1.92 20.18
CA PRO A 78 0.72 -2.85 21.19
C PRO A 78 2.18 -2.58 21.56
N SER A 79 2.90 -1.82 20.76
CA SER A 79 4.33 -1.55 20.92
C SER A 79 4.63 -0.06 20.94
N ALA A 80 5.71 0.29 21.60
CA ALA A 80 6.29 1.63 21.57
C ALA A 80 7.81 1.50 21.51
N VAL A 81 8.44 2.40 20.76
CA VAL A 81 9.89 2.50 20.68
C VAL A 81 10.31 3.93 20.93
N GLU A 82 11.36 4.09 21.71
CA GLU A 82 12.00 5.37 21.96
C GLU A 82 13.48 5.28 21.59
N PHE A 83 13.93 6.19 20.76
CA PHE A 83 15.32 6.28 20.31
C PHE A 83 16.08 7.35 21.09
N GLY A 84 17.36 7.14 21.33
CA GLY A 84 18.23 8.15 21.93
C GLY A 84 18.43 9.41 21.06
N THR A 85 18.08 9.33 19.77
CA THR A 85 18.19 10.44 18.80
C THR A 85 16.81 11.09 18.58
N PRO A 86 16.62 12.38 18.90
CA PRO A 86 15.32 13.05 18.76
C PRO A 86 14.76 13.05 17.33
N LEU A 87 15.62 13.04 16.31
CA LEU A 87 15.19 12.97 14.92
C LEU A 87 14.48 11.64 14.60
N LEU A 88 15.00 10.51 15.11
CA LEU A 88 14.38 9.21 14.91
C LEU A 88 13.01 9.12 15.59
N ASN A 89 12.85 9.72 16.77
CA ASN A 89 11.54 9.80 17.42
C ASN A 89 10.52 10.62 16.61
N LYS A 90 10.96 11.71 15.96
CA LYS A 90 10.10 12.49 15.07
C LYS A 90 9.70 11.70 13.81
N ILE A 91 10.63 10.94 13.26
CA ILE A 91 10.35 10.05 12.11
C ILE A 91 9.35 8.99 12.53
N GLN A 92 9.58 8.27 13.63
CA GLN A 92 8.66 7.27 14.15
C GLN A 92 7.25 7.85 14.41
N HIS A 93 7.18 9.03 14.99
CA HIS A 93 5.90 9.72 15.19
C HIS A 93 5.19 10.02 13.86
N ALA A 94 5.93 10.48 12.84
CA ALA A 94 5.37 10.74 11.52
C ALA A 94 4.88 9.46 10.84
N VAL A 95 5.62 8.35 10.98
CA VAL A 95 5.23 7.02 10.49
C VAL A 95 3.92 6.56 11.13
N LEU A 96 3.82 6.62 12.45
CA LEU A 96 2.62 6.25 13.19
C LEU A 96 1.38 7.05 12.74
N TRP A 97 1.52 8.37 12.61
CA TRP A 97 0.43 9.23 12.13
C TRP A 97 0.10 9.00 10.66
N GLY A 98 1.12 8.78 9.82
CA GLY A 98 0.94 8.45 8.41
C GLY A 98 0.12 7.18 8.24
N GLN A 99 0.51 6.10 8.93
CA GLN A 99 -0.21 4.83 8.87
C GLN A 99 -1.65 4.96 9.39
N LYS A 100 -1.84 5.58 10.55
CA LYS A 100 -3.14 5.73 11.19
C LYS A 100 -4.12 6.56 10.37
N SER A 101 -3.67 7.65 9.75
CA SER A 101 -4.50 8.52 8.90
C SER A 101 -4.88 7.88 7.57
N ASN A 102 -4.24 6.77 7.19
CA ASN A 102 -4.49 6.04 5.96
C ASN A 102 -5.14 4.66 6.20
N VAL A 103 -5.81 4.46 7.34
CA VAL A 103 -6.60 3.24 7.59
C VAL A 103 -8.04 3.62 7.91
N MET A 104 -8.90 3.53 6.90
CA MET A 104 -10.34 3.78 6.99
C MET A 104 -11.10 2.59 6.40
N SER A 105 -11.39 1.59 7.21
CA SER A 105 -11.91 0.26 6.87
C SER A 105 -10.91 -0.59 6.08
N VAL A 106 -10.23 0.00 5.12
CA VAL A 106 -9.12 -0.57 4.34
C VAL A 106 -7.92 0.38 4.38
N PRO A 107 -6.70 -0.09 4.11
CA PRO A 107 -5.58 0.81 3.87
C PRO A 107 -5.86 1.71 2.65
N THR A 108 -5.56 3.01 2.77
CA THR A 108 -5.73 3.98 1.68
C THR A 108 -4.42 4.65 1.35
N ASP A 109 -4.25 5.06 0.10
CA ASP A 109 -3.04 5.71 -0.41
C ASP A 109 -2.84 7.13 0.12
N CYS A 110 -3.90 7.80 0.49
CA CYS A 110 -3.83 9.19 0.95
C CYS A 110 -5.07 9.58 1.77
N PRO A 111 -4.93 10.50 2.78
CA PRO A 111 -6.06 10.91 3.61
C PRO A 111 -6.75 12.20 3.13
N GLN A 112 -6.14 13.01 2.22
CA GLN A 112 -6.54 14.41 2.03
C GLN A 112 -7.07 14.77 0.66
N ARG A 113 -6.74 14.01 -0.40
CA ARG A 113 -7.07 14.36 -1.78
C ARG A 113 -8.22 13.51 -2.33
N ASP A 114 -8.60 13.70 -3.58
CA ASP A 114 -9.73 13.05 -4.26
C ASP A 114 -9.50 11.58 -4.67
N GLU A 115 -8.46 10.93 -4.20
CA GLU A 115 -8.12 9.53 -4.46
C GLU A 115 -8.69 8.59 -3.38
N ARG A 116 -8.03 8.43 -2.26
CA ARG A 116 -8.46 7.67 -1.07
C ARG A 116 -8.97 6.27 -1.40
N ARG A 117 -8.17 5.53 -2.17
CA ARG A 117 -8.48 4.16 -2.58
C ARG A 117 -7.61 3.16 -1.85
N GLY A 118 -8.04 1.91 -1.81
CA GLY A 118 -7.27 0.79 -1.27
C GLY A 118 -6.17 0.35 -2.25
N TRP A 119 -5.22 1.23 -2.59
CA TRP A 119 -4.11 0.92 -3.46
C TRP A 119 -3.24 -0.17 -2.86
N THR A 120 -3.09 -1.25 -3.62
CA THR A 120 -2.49 -2.48 -3.12
C THR A 120 -0.97 -2.38 -3.02
N GLY A 121 -0.32 -1.70 -3.96
CA GLY A 121 1.11 -1.45 -3.91
C GLY A 121 1.54 -0.63 -2.70
N ASP A 122 0.80 0.42 -2.39
CA ASP A 122 1.02 1.29 -1.22
C ASP A 122 0.94 0.48 0.07
N ALA A 123 -0.10 -0.35 0.18
CA ALA A 123 -0.30 -1.20 1.35
C ALA A 123 0.74 -2.32 1.47
N ALA A 124 1.18 -2.94 0.36
CA ALA A 124 2.21 -3.96 0.39
C ALA A 124 3.54 -3.41 0.91
N LEU A 125 3.93 -2.20 0.48
CA LEU A 125 5.17 -1.55 0.92
C LEU A 125 5.15 -1.12 2.39
N THR A 126 3.99 -0.78 2.93
CA THR A 126 3.82 -0.35 4.33
C THR A 126 3.35 -1.49 5.26
N ALA A 127 3.08 -2.68 4.73
CA ALA A 127 2.51 -3.79 5.50
C ALA A 127 3.37 -4.18 6.70
N GLU A 128 4.67 -4.33 6.50
CA GLU A 128 5.61 -4.73 7.56
C GLU A 128 5.69 -3.68 8.66
N GLU A 129 5.83 -2.41 8.28
CA GLU A 129 5.83 -1.28 9.19
C GLU A 129 4.55 -1.23 10.03
N ALA A 130 3.39 -1.41 9.39
CA ALA A 130 2.10 -1.41 10.06
C ALA A 130 1.95 -2.58 11.04
N LEU A 131 2.43 -3.78 10.69
CA LEU A 131 2.41 -4.96 11.56
C LEU A 131 3.30 -4.80 12.81
N TYR A 132 4.39 -4.04 12.72
CA TYR A 132 5.22 -3.71 13.88
C TYR A 132 4.56 -2.70 14.81
N ASN A 133 3.90 -1.71 14.26
CA ASN A 133 3.42 -0.55 15.01
C ASN A 133 2.00 -0.71 15.53
N TYR A 134 1.15 -1.50 14.83
CA TYR A 134 -0.27 -1.61 15.12
C TYR A 134 -0.75 -3.06 15.11
N GLY A 135 -1.84 -3.31 15.81
CA GLY A 135 -2.55 -4.58 15.76
C GLY A 135 -3.38 -4.70 14.47
N MET A 136 -2.71 -4.98 13.35
CA MET A 136 -3.33 -5.01 12.02
C MET A 136 -4.11 -6.29 11.71
N GLY A 137 -4.09 -7.29 12.59
CA GLY A 137 -4.68 -8.61 12.32
C GLY A 137 -6.12 -8.56 11.81
N ALA A 138 -7.00 -7.83 12.50
CA ALA A 138 -8.42 -7.71 12.10
C ALA A 138 -8.59 -6.94 10.80
N VAL A 139 -7.85 -5.84 10.60
CA VAL A 139 -7.94 -5.00 9.40
C VAL A 139 -7.47 -5.78 8.17
N TYR A 140 -6.32 -6.41 8.26
CA TYR A 140 -5.79 -7.19 7.14
C TYR A 140 -6.61 -8.44 6.85
N SER A 141 -7.12 -9.12 7.88
CA SER A 141 -8.02 -10.26 7.68
C SER A 141 -9.30 -9.86 6.96
N HIS A 142 -9.90 -8.74 7.35
CA HIS A 142 -11.07 -8.20 6.65
C HIS A 142 -10.74 -7.81 5.21
N TRP A 143 -9.62 -7.11 4.98
CA TRP A 143 -9.25 -6.68 3.65
C TRP A 143 -8.88 -7.85 2.72
N LEU A 144 -8.28 -8.91 3.26
CA LEU A 144 -8.03 -10.15 2.53
C LEU A 144 -9.31 -10.86 2.09
N ASP A 145 -10.40 -10.75 2.86
CA ASP A 145 -11.71 -11.21 2.42
C ASP A 145 -12.19 -10.41 1.19
N VAL A 146 -12.03 -9.09 1.23
CA VAL A 146 -12.37 -8.22 0.09
C VAL A 146 -11.48 -8.54 -1.14
N PHE A 147 -10.19 -8.87 -0.95
CA PHE A 147 -9.33 -9.34 -2.04
C PHE A 147 -9.87 -10.60 -2.71
N ALA A 148 -10.30 -11.57 -1.91
CA ALA A 148 -10.83 -12.83 -2.44
C ALA A 148 -12.17 -12.63 -3.17
N ASP A 149 -13.03 -11.74 -2.66
CA ASP A 149 -14.31 -11.40 -3.28
C ASP A 149 -14.13 -10.61 -4.60
N ASP A 150 -13.07 -9.80 -4.69
CA ASP A 150 -12.75 -8.94 -5.84
C ASP A 150 -11.84 -9.64 -6.88
N GLN A 151 -11.37 -10.86 -6.58
CA GLN A 151 -10.46 -11.59 -7.43
C GLN A 151 -11.08 -11.93 -8.79
N ALA A 152 -10.36 -11.63 -9.86
CA ALA A 152 -10.79 -11.97 -11.22
C ALA A 152 -10.93 -13.49 -11.41
N PRO A 153 -11.80 -13.95 -12.34
CA PRO A 153 -12.00 -15.38 -12.59
C PRO A 153 -10.71 -16.15 -12.94
N ASN A 154 -9.75 -15.48 -13.59
CA ASN A 154 -8.43 -16.04 -13.91
C ASN A 154 -7.45 -16.04 -12.74
N GLY A 155 -7.84 -15.54 -11.58
CA GLY A 155 -6.99 -15.46 -10.39
C GLY A 155 -6.23 -14.14 -10.22
N GLY A 156 -6.29 -13.23 -11.19
CA GLY A 156 -5.66 -11.91 -11.10
C GLY A 156 -6.27 -11.04 -9.98
N SER A 157 -5.51 -10.09 -9.49
CA SER A 157 -5.94 -9.09 -8.53
C SER A 157 -5.79 -7.69 -9.11
N ASN A 158 -6.52 -6.73 -8.58
CA ASN A 158 -6.52 -5.34 -9.04
C ASN A 158 -5.41 -4.51 -8.40
N ASP A 159 -5.10 -3.34 -8.99
CA ASP A 159 -4.17 -2.37 -8.42
C ASP A 159 -4.72 -1.70 -7.14
N PHE A 160 -6.02 -1.69 -6.96
CA PHE A 160 -6.70 -1.22 -5.75
C PHE A 160 -7.90 -2.11 -5.42
N VAL A 161 -8.13 -2.35 -4.14
CA VAL A 161 -9.17 -3.24 -3.62
C VAL A 161 -9.96 -2.50 -2.51
N PRO A 162 -11.30 -2.46 -2.58
CA PRO A 162 -12.16 -3.04 -3.62
C PRO A 162 -12.08 -2.27 -4.94
N ALA A 163 -12.22 -3.00 -6.05
CA ALA A 163 -12.37 -2.44 -7.37
C ALA A 163 -13.77 -2.68 -7.92
N LEU A 164 -14.22 -1.80 -8.80
CA LEU A 164 -15.50 -1.98 -9.50
C LEU A 164 -15.27 -2.72 -10.84
N GLY A 165 -14.99 -4.01 -10.74
CA GLY A 165 -14.71 -4.88 -11.88
C GLY A 165 -13.26 -5.35 -11.92
N GLY A 166 -13.08 -6.64 -12.21
CA GLY A 166 -11.79 -7.30 -12.21
C GLY A 166 -10.91 -6.85 -13.37
N GLY A 167 -9.66 -6.61 -13.07
CA GLY A 167 -8.59 -6.38 -14.01
C GLY A 167 -7.34 -7.13 -13.57
N GLU A 168 -6.32 -7.09 -14.39
CA GLU A 168 -5.00 -7.55 -14.00
C GLU A 168 -4.16 -6.32 -13.63
N GLY A 169 -3.86 -6.19 -12.35
CA GLY A 169 -3.03 -5.11 -11.83
C GLY A 169 -1.55 -5.30 -12.15
N ALA A 170 -0.76 -4.30 -11.80
CA ALA A 170 0.69 -4.36 -11.88
C ALA A 170 1.25 -5.47 -10.98
N PRO A 171 2.27 -6.23 -11.40
CA PRO A 171 2.80 -7.35 -10.61
C PRO A 171 3.13 -6.98 -9.17
N ASN A 172 3.91 -5.93 -8.99
CA ASN A 172 4.33 -5.43 -7.68
C ASN A 172 3.21 -4.74 -6.85
N TRP A 173 2.03 -4.53 -7.41
CA TRP A 173 0.81 -4.14 -6.70
C TRP A 173 0.01 -5.36 -6.25
N GLN A 174 -0.21 -6.31 -7.16
CA GLN A 174 -0.92 -7.55 -6.85
C GLN A 174 -0.23 -8.36 -5.74
N SER A 175 1.08 -8.22 -5.58
CA SER A 175 1.88 -8.82 -4.49
C SER A 175 1.32 -8.52 -3.10
N ALA A 176 0.45 -7.52 -2.94
CA ALA A 176 -0.21 -7.24 -1.66
C ALA A 176 -0.98 -8.47 -1.12
N PHE A 177 -1.62 -9.26 -1.98
CA PHE A 177 -2.39 -10.40 -1.54
C PHE A 177 -1.54 -11.44 -0.80
N PRO A 178 -0.46 -12.00 -1.38
CA PRO A 178 0.43 -12.87 -0.64
C PRO A 178 1.21 -12.15 0.47
N THR A 179 1.61 -10.87 0.29
CA THR A 179 2.37 -10.11 1.29
C THR A 179 1.62 -10.00 2.62
N LEU A 180 0.34 -9.67 2.58
CA LEU A 180 -0.47 -9.54 3.79
C LEU A 180 -0.66 -10.87 4.51
N ILE A 181 -0.89 -11.95 3.77
CA ILE A 181 -1.03 -13.30 4.35
C ILE A 181 0.30 -13.75 4.96
N TRP A 182 1.41 -13.56 4.23
CA TRP A 182 2.75 -13.87 4.70
C TRP A 182 3.12 -13.03 5.94
N GLY A 183 2.74 -11.76 5.94
CA GLY A 183 2.95 -10.86 7.07
C GLY A 183 2.22 -11.31 8.34
N LEU A 184 0.93 -11.66 8.25
CA LEU A 184 0.17 -12.20 9.38
C LEU A 184 0.78 -13.49 9.91
N LEU A 185 1.22 -14.38 9.02
CA LEU A 185 1.88 -15.61 9.38
C LEU A 185 3.23 -15.35 10.08
N THR A 186 4.05 -14.47 9.55
CA THR A 186 5.42 -14.25 10.00
C THR A 186 5.47 -13.45 11.29
N TYR A 187 4.70 -12.37 11.40
CA TYR A 187 4.77 -11.46 12.54
C TYR A 187 3.82 -11.82 13.68
N TYR A 188 2.70 -12.46 13.36
CA TYR A 188 1.69 -12.83 14.39
C TYR A 188 1.58 -14.35 14.59
N GLY A 189 2.24 -15.18 13.79
CA GLY A 189 2.08 -16.62 13.81
C GLY A 189 0.68 -17.08 13.37
N ASP A 190 -0.09 -16.20 12.70
CA ASP A 190 -1.48 -16.45 12.34
C ASP A 190 -1.60 -17.03 10.93
N GLY A 191 -1.79 -18.34 10.82
CA GLY A 191 -2.04 -19.07 9.57
C GLY A 191 -3.51 -19.12 9.15
N THR A 192 -4.42 -18.43 9.85
CA THR A 192 -5.87 -18.47 9.58
C THR A 192 -6.19 -18.02 8.18
N MET A 193 -5.61 -16.89 7.73
CA MET A 193 -5.87 -16.34 6.40
C MET A 193 -5.22 -17.17 5.30
N ALA A 194 -4.07 -17.77 5.53
CA ALA A 194 -3.46 -18.75 4.62
C ALA A 194 -4.36 -19.98 4.39
N THR A 195 -5.02 -20.45 5.45
CA THR A 195 -5.97 -21.56 5.36
C THR A 195 -7.27 -21.15 4.68
N LYS A 196 -7.84 -20.01 5.06
CA LYS A 196 -9.10 -19.48 4.54
C LYS A 196 -9.04 -19.19 3.05
N HIS A 197 -7.98 -18.53 2.61
CA HIS A 197 -7.80 -18.08 1.23
C HIS A 197 -6.91 -19.01 0.39
N PHE A 198 -6.73 -20.25 0.83
CA PHE A 198 -5.89 -21.23 0.16
C PHE A 198 -6.20 -21.40 -1.34
N ASP A 199 -7.48 -21.48 -1.69
CA ASP A 199 -7.90 -21.68 -3.08
C ASP A 199 -7.78 -20.39 -3.90
N ALA A 200 -8.05 -19.22 -3.30
CA ALA A 200 -7.84 -17.93 -3.95
C ALA A 200 -6.35 -17.66 -4.21
N LEU A 201 -5.48 -17.95 -3.25
CA LEU A 201 -4.03 -17.94 -3.44
C LEU A 201 -3.59 -18.90 -4.54
N GLY A 202 -4.17 -20.10 -4.57
CA GLY A 202 -3.87 -21.05 -5.63
C GLY A 202 -4.16 -20.49 -7.02
N LYS A 203 -5.33 -19.88 -7.20
CA LYS A 203 -5.69 -19.21 -8.48
C LYS A 203 -4.75 -18.04 -8.81
N TYR A 204 -4.34 -17.27 -7.81
CA TYR A 204 -3.38 -16.18 -7.98
C TYR A 204 -2.06 -16.69 -8.57
N TYR A 205 -1.47 -17.73 -7.98
CA TYR A 205 -0.23 -18.32 -8.49
C TYR A 205 -0.42 -19.06 -9.83
N ASP A 206 -1.56 -19.68 -10.08
CA ASP A 206 -1.89 -20.28 -11.37
C ASP A 206 -1.93 -19.21 -12.47
N ASN A 207 -2.45 -18.01 -12.19
CA ASN A 207 -2.45 -16.87 -13.12
C ASN A 207 -1.02 -16.41 -13.44
N LEU A 208 -0.18 -16.20 -12.41
CA LEU A 208 1.21 -15.78 -12.58
C LEU A 208 2.01 -16.81 -13.39
N GLU A 209 1.84 -18.11 -13.12
CA GLU A 209 2.51 -19.17 -13.84
C GLU A 209 2.05 -19.25 -15.31
N ALA A 210 0.75 -19.14 -15.56
CA ALA A 210 0.21 -19.17 -16.91
C ALA A 210 0.77 -18.02 -17.76
N GLU A 211 0.85 -16.83 -17.19
CA GLU A 211 1.44 -15.68 -17.87
C GLU A 211 2.93 -15.89 -18.13
N TYR A 212 3.70 -16.24 -17.11
CA TYR A 212 5.14 -16.47 -17.27
C TYR A 212 5.43 -17.56 -18.32
N ASN A 213 4.68 -18.65 -18.31
CA ASN A 213 4.85 -19.73 -19.31
C ASN A 213 4.53 -19.28 -20.73
N SER A 214 3.64 -18.32 -20.92
CA SER A 214 3.26 -17.80 -22.23
C SER A 214 4.18 -16.69 -22.75
N THR A 215 4.79 -15.91 -21.86
CA THR A 215 5.51 -14.69 -22.21
C THR A 215 7.02 -14.78 -21.97
N GLY A 216 7.45 -15.63 -21.04
CA GLY A 216 8.84 -15.67 -20.55
C GLY A 216 9.24 -14.38 -19.81
N ALA A 217 10.49 -14.33 -19.35
CA ALA A 217 10.98 -13.20 -18.56
C ALA A 217 10.91 -11.83 -19.27
N LYS A 218 11.14 -11.80 -20.57
CA LYS A 218 11.13 -10.56 -21.38
C LYS A 218 9.73 -10.04 -21.69
N GLY A 219 8.74 -10.91 -21.69
CA GLY A 219 7.35 -10.59 -22.02
C GLY A 219 6.45 -10.56 -20.81
N PHE A 220 6.93 -10.93 -19.63
CA PHE A 220 6.14 -10.86 -18.40
C PHE A 220 5.66 -9.42 -18.14
N ARG A 221 4.42 -9.30 -17.66
CA ARG A 221 3.78 -7.98 -17.48
C ARG A 221 4.65 -7.02 -16.68
N THR A 222 4.56 -5.76 -16.99
CA THR A 222 5.33 -4.71 -16.31
C THR A 222 4.43 -3.97 -15.33
N GLY A 223 3.71 -3.11 -15.44
CA GLY A 223 2.98 -2.24 -14.55
C GLY A 223 3.64 -0.88 -14.46
N TYR A 224 3.64 -0.30 -13.28
CA TYR A 224 4.13 1.07 -13.07
C TYR A 224 5.65 1.17 -13.04
N GLY A 225 6.32 0.06 -12.81
CA GLY A 225 7.78 0.02 -12.68
C GLY A 225 8.27 0.67 -11.37
N ASP A 226 9.33 1.43 -11.46
CA ASP A 226 9.92 2.20 -10.36
C ASP A 226 9.09 3.49 -10.18
N TRP A 227 8.08 3.45 -9.31
CA TRP A 227 7.04 4.47 -9.22
C TRP A 227 7.57 5.79 -8.67
N VAL A 228 7.37 6.88 -9.42
CA VAL A 228 7.71 8.26 -9.03
C VAL A 228 9.20 8.44 -8.67
N VAL A 229 10.07 7.94 -9.53
CA VAL A 229 11.53 8.15 -9.39
C VAL A 229 11.85 9.63 -9.27
N PRO A 230 12.64 10.06 -8.27
CA PRO A 230 13.01 11.46 -8.13
C PRO A 230 13.80 11.97 -9.34
N PRO A 231 13.42 13.10 -9.95
CA PRO A 231 14.22 13.71 -11.01
C PRO A 231 15.63 14.09 -10.52
N PRO A 232 16.68 13.99 -11.34
CA PRO A 232 16.67 13.68 -12.78
C PRO A 232 16.89 12.19 -13.12
N HIS A 233 16.71 11.28 -12.16
CA HIS A 233 17.00 9.87 -12.34
C HIS A 233 16.02 9.20 -13.31
N PRO A 234 16.50 8.32 -14.21
CA PRO A 234 15.64 7.52 -15.06
C PRO A 234 14.94 6.41 -14.26
N MET A 235 13.83 5.93 -14.79
CA MET A 235 13.13 4.75 -14.27
C MET A 235 13.90 3.47 -14.66
N GLY A 236 13.95 2.49 -13.76
CA GLY A 236 14.50 1.17 -14.03
C GLY A 236 13.68 0.36 -15.04
N ASP A 237 14.27 -0.74 -15.52
CA ASP A 237 13.61 -1.65 -16.45
C ASP A 237 12.35 -2.25 -15.82
N LYS A 238 11.19 -1.96 -16.42
CA LYS A 238 9.89 -2.42 -15.92
C LYS A 238 9.72 -3.94 -15.97
N HIS A 239 10.36 -4.63 -16.94
CA HIS A 239 10.30 -6.08 -17.01
C HIS A 239 11.14 -6.71 -15.89
N LEU A 240 12.31 -6.16 -15.59
CA LEU A 240 13.11 -6.57 -14.45
C LEU A 240 12.31 -6.45 -13.15
N ILE A 241 11.63 -5.31 -12.95
CA ILE A 241 10.81 -5.04 -11.76
C ILE A 241 9.60 -6.00 -11.69
N GLY A 242 8.93 -6.25 -12.81
CA GLY A 242 7.82 -7.21 -12.86
C GLY A 242 8.27 -8.64 -12.55
N MET A 243 9.41 -9.06 -13.08
CA MET A 243 9.99 -10.38 -12.79
C MET A 243 10.49 -10.49 -11.34
N PHE A 244 11.01 -9.41 -10.76
CA PHE A 244 11.33 -9.38 -9.34
C PHE A 244 10.07 -9.65 -8.49
N ALA A 245 8.96 -8.98 -8.81
CA ALA A 245 7.69 -9.20 -8.10
C ALA A 245 7.24 -10.67 -8.20
N LEU A 246 7.30 -11.27 -9.39
CA LEU A 246 7.02 -12.70 -9.56
C LEU A 246 7.88 -13.57 -8.64
N LEU A 247 9.20 -13.38 -8.65
CA LEU A 247 10.12 -14.19 -7.84
C LEU A 247 9.86 -14.04 -6.34
N HIS A 248 9.65 -12.82 -5.89
CA HIS A 248 9.33 -12.54 -4.49
C HIS A 248 7.98 -13.16 -4.08
N ASP A 249 6.96 -13.06 -4.92
CA ASP A 249 5.67 -13.70 -4.67
C ASP A 249 5.79 -15.22 -4.57
N LEU A 250 6.59 -15.84 -5.43
CA LEU A 250 6.83 -17.29 -5.38
C LEU A 250 7.51 -17.72 -4.08
N GLN A 251 8.48 -16.95 -3.58
CA GLN A 251 9.11 -17.21 -2.27
C GLN A 251 8.08 -17.14 -1.13
N MET A 252 7.24 -16.10 -1.14
CA MET A 252 6.16 -15.98 -0.14
C MET A 252 5.17 -17.14 -0.25
N GLY A 253 4.77 -17.52 -1.45
CA GLY A 253 3.86 -18.64 -1.70
C GLY A 253 4.39 -19.97 -1.19
N GLU A 254 5.67 -20.25 -1.40
CA GLU A 254 6.32 -21.44 -0.84
C GLU A 254 6.24 -21.49 0.69
N ALA A 255 6.49 -20.35 1.35
CA ALA A 255 6.41 -20.23 2.80
C ALA A 255 4.96 -20.37 3.30
N ILE A 256 4.00 -19.71 2.64
CA ILE A 256 2.58 -19.76 3.00
C ILE A 256 2.04 -21.20 2.86
N PHE A 257 2.28 -21.88 1.74
CA PHE A 257 1.81 -23.27 1.56
C PHE A 257 2.52 -24.26 2.48
N ALA A 258 3.76 -23.99 2.91
CA ALA A 258 4.42 -24.80 3.94
C ALA A 258 3.75 -24.68 5.31
N ALA A 259 3.15 -23.54 5.62
CA ALA A 259 2.50 -23.27 6.90
C ALA A 259 1.09 -23.85 7.03
N VAL A 260 0.51 -24.41 5.96
CA VAL A 260 -0.83 -25.01 5.95
C VAL A 260 -0.82 -26.49 5.57
N PRO A 261 -0.05 -27.34 6.27
CA PRO A 261 0.14 -28.74 5.90
C PRO A 261 -1.14 -29.60 6.00
N SER A 262 -2.17 -29.10 6.68
CA SER A 262 -3.48 -29.73 6.79
C SER A 262 -4.28 -29.72 5.47
N ARG A 263 -3.93 -28.86 4.52
CA ARG A 263 -4.53 -28.83 3.18
C ARG A 263 -3.86 -29.89 2.30
N ALA A 264 -4.64 -30.78 1.75
CA ALA A 264 -4.14 -31.94 1.00
C ALA A 264 -3.23 -31.55 -0.19
N GLU A 265 -3.54 -30.44 -0.86
CA GLU A 265 -2.78 -29.97 -2.02
C GLU A 265 -1.58 -29.07 -1.66
N ALA A 266 -1.40 -28.70 -0.38
CA ALA A 266 -0.38 -27.71 0.01
C ALA A 266 1.04 -28.13 -0.41
N ALA A 267 1.42 -29.38 -0.19
CA ALA A 267 2.72 -29.91 -0.58
C ALA A 267 2.93 -29.88 -2.11
N ALA A 268 1.91 -30.23 -2.88
CA ALA A 268 1.97 -30.21 -4.34
C ALA A 268 2.07 -28.77 -4.87
N ARG A 269 1.27 -27.83 -4.34
CA ARG A 269 1.34 -26.41 -4.69
C ARG A 269 2.72 -25.84 -4.38
N ARG A 270 3.24 -26.08 -3.16
CA ARG A 270 4.59 -25.66 -2.77
C ARG A 270 5.66 -26.18 -3.73
N ALA A 271 5.64 -27.48 -4.07
CA ALA A 271 6.63 -28.07 -4.99
C ALA A 271 6.54 -27.44 -6.39
N ARG A 272 5.32 -27.16 -6.87
CA ARG A 272 5.10 -26.48 -8.14
C ARG A 272 5.68 -25.06 -8.14
N LEU A 273 5.44 -24.28 -7.07
CA LEU A 273 6.00 -22.93 -6.93
C LEU A 273 7.54 -22.96 -6.87
N ALA A 274 8.12 -23.88 -6.12
CA ALA A 274 9.58 -24.04 -6.06
C ALA A 274 10.19 -24.35 -7.43
N SER A 275 9.54 -25.21 -8.24
CA SER A 275 9.97 -25.49 -9.60
C SER A 275 9.85 -24.28 -10.51
N LEU A 276 8.75 -23.53 -10.40
CA LEU A 276 8.54 -22.30 -11.17
C LEU A 276 9.57 -21.24 -10.77
N HIS A 277 9.81 -21.05 -9.48
CA HIS A 277 10.79 -20.12 -8.93
C HIS A 277 12.19 -20.39 -9.48
N ALA A 278 12.63 -21.66 -9.42
CA ALA A 278 13.96 -22.04 -9.95
C ALA A 278 14.12 -21.70 -11.43
N ARG A 279 13.08 -21.96 -12.26
CA ARG A 279 13.10 -21.62 -13.71
C ARG A 279 13.09 -20.11 -13.92
N ALA A 280 12.19 -19.40 -13.25
CA ALA A 280 12.04 -17.96 -13.41
C ALA A 280 13.29 -17.20 -12.91
N ALA A 281 13.95 -17.68 -11.84
CA ALA A 281 15.20 -17.10 -11.34
C ALA A 281 16.36 -17.26 -12.31
N ALA A 282 16.49 -18.44 -12.95
CA ALA A 282 17.47 -18.67 -13.99
C ALA A 282 17.25 -17.77 -15.21
N ASP A 283 15.99 -17.64 -15.66
CA ASP A 283 15.62 -16.76 -16.77
C ASP A 283 15.80 -15.29 -16.41
N PHE A 284 15.47 -14.88 -15.19
CA PHE A 284 15.71 -13.53 -14.69
C PHE A 284 17.21 -13.17 -14.78
N HIS A 285 18.08 -14.02 -14.24
CA HIS A 285 19.52 -13.81 -14.28
C HIS A 285 20.02 -13.74 -15.73
N THR A 286 19.66 -14.71 -16.57
CA THR A 286 20.10 -14.77 -17.98
C THR A 286 19.59 -13.57 -18.80
N THR A 287 18.40 -13.06 -18.46
CA THR A 287 17.77 -11.97 -19.21
C THR A 287 18.31 -10.60 -18.85
N PHE A 288 18.54 -10.36 -17.57
CA PHE A 288 18.78 -9.01 -17.06
C PHE A 288 20.23 -8.77 -16.58
N TYR A 289 21.01 -9.80 -16.33
CA TYR A 289 22.41 -9.64 -15.92
C TYR A 289 23.35 -9.50 -17.11
N ASP A 290 24.09 -8.41 -17.17
CA ASP A 290 25.15 -8.18 -18.17
C ASP A 290 26.51 -8.59 -17.57
N ALA A 291 26.99 -9.78 -17.94
CA ALA A 291 28.25 -10.32 -17.42
C ALA A 291 29.49 -9.48 -17.82
N ALA A 292 29.42 -8.76 -18.94
CA ALA A 292 30.52 -7.90 -19.38
C ALA A 292 30.62 -6.63 -18.53
N LYS A 293 29.49 -6.14 -18.05
CA LYS A 293 29.41 -4.94 -17.21
C LYS A 293 29.40 -5.26 -15.71
N GLY A 294 29.00 -6.49 -15.33
CA GLY A 294 28.93 -6.93 -13.94
C GLY A 294 27.74 -6.40 -13.16
N TYR A 295 26.65 -6.02 -13.84
CA TYR A 295 25.43 -5.51 -13.20
C TYR A 295 24.15 -5.91 -13.96
N TYR A 296 23.01 -5.73 -13.29
CA TYR A 296 21.68 -5.95 -13.87
C TYR A 296 21.15 -4.70 -14.60
N GLY A 297 20.40 -4.91 -15.66
CA GLY A 297 19.73 -3.86 -16.42
C GLY A 297 20.67 -2.77 -16.92
N SER A 298 20.36 -1.53 -16.62
CA SER A 298 21.18 -0.36 -16.93
C SER A 298 22.13 0.07 -15.81
N GLY A 299 22.15 -0.64 -14.68
CA GLY A 299 23.00 -0.36 -13.52
C GLY A 299 22.38 0.60 -12.50
N LEU A 300 21.09 0.89 -12.61
CA LEU A 300 20.37 1.75 -11.65
C LEU A 300 20.24 1.09 -10.27
N GLN A 301 20.08 1.89 -9.24
CA GLN A 301 19.98 1.41 -7.86
C GLN A 301 18.91 0.35 -7.68
N THR A 302 17.69 0.58 -8.19
CA THR A 302 16.57 -0.37 -8.13
C THR A 302 16.93 -1.70 -8.79
N GLU A 303 17.58 -1.65 -9.96
CA GLU A 303 17.96 -2.83 -10.73
C GLU A 303 19.08 -3.64 -10.06
N GLN A 304 19.82 -3.07 -9.11
CA GLN A 304 20.81 -3.78 -8.33
C GLN A 304 20.26 -4.26 -6.98
N SER A 305 19.44 -3.46 -6.30
CA SER A 305 18.92 -3.81 -4.99
C SER A 305 17.92 -4.97 -5.05
N MET A 306 17.08 -5.03 -6.07
CA MET A 306 16.09 -6.09 -6.24
C MET A 306 16.72 -7.49 -6.40
N PRO A 307 17.71 -7.72 -7.28
CA PRO A 307 18.38 -9.02 -7.35
C PRO A 307 19.15 -9.41 -6.10
N LEU A 308 19.62 -8.44 -5.30
CA LEU A 308 20.29 -8.70 -4.04
C LEU A 308 19.34 -9.12 -2.92
N TYR A 309 18.06 -8.76 -3.05
CA TYR A 309 17.02 -9.13 -2.11
C TYR A 309 16.55 -10.58 -2.34
N LEU A 310 16.55 -11.06 -3.58
CA LEU A 310 16.18 -12.43 -3.97
C LEU A 310 17.24 -13.46 -3.58
#